data_00c66ad8a97690add6318a872befe654
#
_entry.id   00c66ad8a97690add6318a872befe654
#
_cell.length_a   1.000
_cell.length_b   1.000
_cell.length_c   1.000
_cell.angle_alpha   90.00
_cell.angle_beta   90.00
_cell.angle_gamma   90.00
#
_symmetry.space_group_name_H-M   'P 1'
#
loop_
_entity.id
_entity.type
_entity.pdbx_description
1 polymer ?
#
loop_
_entity_poly.entity_id
_entity_poly.type
_entity_poly.pdbx_seq_one_letter_code
_entity_poly.pdbx_strand_id
1 'polypeptide(L)'
;MIVKKRIKIINPQGLHARPASVFVKIANRYESEVTVRKGSEAVNGKSIMGLMTLAANQGSVLELEVSGPDAEKAMAELEQFLSSDTDDNAKGSAK
;
A
#
# COMPACT_ATOMS: atom_id res chain seq x y z
N MET A 1 10.80 15.40 -3.25
CA MET A 1 9.44 15.42 -3.80
C MET A 1 8.51 14.65 -2.89
N ILE A 2 7.33 15.17 -2.67
CA ILE A 2 6.33 14.49 -1.84
C ILE A 2 5.07 14.32 -2.67
N VAL A 3 4.55 13.09 -2.71
CA VAL A 3 3.34 12.77 -3.43
C VAL A 3 2.36 12.18 -2.44
N LYS A 4 1.12 12.67 -2.45
CA LYS A 4 0.08 12.15 -1.57
C LYS A 4 -1.13 11.74 -2.38
N LYS A 5 -1.74 10.63 -2.02
CA LYS A 5 -2.98 10.19 -2.66
C LYS A 5 -3.84 9.44 -1.66
N ARG A 6 -5.14 9.56 -1.85
CA ARG A 6 -6.09 8.76 -1.09
C ARG A 6 -6.53 7.59 -1.93
N ILE A 7 -6.54 6.42 -1.33
CA ILE A 7 -6.85 5.19 -2.05
C ILE A 7 -7.82 4.38 -1.21
N LYS A 8 -8.88 3.93 -1.85
CA LYS A 8 -9.86 3.09 -1.18
C LYS A 8 -9.49 1.63 -1.37
N ILE A 9 -9.52 0.88 -0.28
CA ILE A 9 -9.20 -0.54 -0.32
C ILE A 9 -10.39 -1.29 -0.89
N ILE A 10 -10.20 -1.92 -2.04
CA ILE A 10 -11.28 -2.67 -2.68
C ILE A 10 -11.11 -4.17 -2.55
N ASN A 11 -9.94 -4.62 -2.14
CA ASN A 11 -9.71 -6.04 -1.91
C ASN A 11 -10.65 -6.52 -0.80
N PRO A 12 -11.46 -7.57 -1.04
CA PRO A 12 -12.41 -8.02 -0.01
C PRO A 12 -11.77 -8.40 1.30
N GLN A 13 -10.52 -8.84 1.28
CA GLN A 13 -9.86 -9.24 2.51
C GLN A 13 -9.10 -8.10 3.16
N GLY A 14 -9.06 -6.94 2.52
CA GLY A 14 -8.36 -5.82 3.08
C GLY A 14 -6.86 -6.01 3.05
N LEU A 15 -6.16 -5.24 3.88
CA LEU A 15 -4.70 -5.25 3.90
C LEU A 15 -4.21 -6.15 5.02
N HIS A 16 -4.44 -7.46 4.84
CA HIS A 16 -3.97 -8.44 5.82
C HIS A 16 -2.55 -8.90 5.45
N ALA A 17 -2.11 -10.03 5.99
CA ALA A 17 -0.69 -10.39 5.94
C ALA A 17 -0.12 -10.49 4.52
N ARG A 18 -0.83 -11.16 3.61
CA ARG A 18 -0.28 -11.36 2.28
C ARG A 18 -0.19 -10.07 1.49
N PRO A 19 -1.27 -9.29 1.35
CA PRO A 19 -1.14 -8.02 0.64
C PRO A 19 -0.23 -7.03 1.34
N ALA A 20 -0.16 -7.07 2.68
CA ALA A 20 0.78 -6.19 3.36
C ALA A 20 2.21 -6.56 2.98
N SER A 21 2.51 -7.85 2.89
CA SER A 21 3.83 -8.29 2.51
C SER A 21 4.19 -7.85 1.10
N VAL A 22 3.23 -7.94 0.17
CA VAL A 22 3.48 -7.51 -1.21
C VAL A 22 3.68 -6.00 -1.25
N PHE A 23 2.86 -5.26 -0.51
CA PHE A 23 3.01 -3.80 -0.45
C PHE A 23 4.42 -3.43 0.00
N VAL A 24 4.90 -4.09 1.05
CA VAL A 24 6.22 -3.78 1.58
C VAL A 24 7.30 -4.12 0.56
N LYS A 25 7.15 -5.23 -0.16
CA LYS A 25 8.13 -5.57 -1.19
C LYS A 25 8.19 -4.50 -2.27
N ILE A 26 7.04 -4.00 -2.68
CA ILE A 26 7.02 -2.94 -3.68
C ILE A 26 7.68 -1.69 -3.11
N ALA A 27 7.29 -1.30 -1.90
CA ALA A 27 7.81 -0.08 -1.29
C ALA A 27 9.31 -0.14 -1.13
N ASN A 28 9.86 -1.31 -0.81
CA ASN A 28 11.28 -1.45 -0.58
C ASN A 28 12.12 -1.39 -1.85
N ARG A 29 11.50 -1.42 -3.02
CA ARG A 29 12.24 -1.23 -4.25
C ARG A 29 12.65 0.23 -4.46
N TYR A 30 12.06 1.13 -3.70
CA TYR A 30 12.26 2.57 -3.90
C TYR A 30 12.97 3.17 -2.72
N GLU A 31 13.72 4.25 -2.99
CA GLU A 31 14.42 4.95 -1.92
C GLU A 31 13.48 5.83 -1.12
N SER A 32 12.39 6.26 -1.72
CA SER A 32 11.48 7.17 -1.06
C SER A 32 10.90 6.55 0.19
N GLU A 33 10.59 7.40 1.16
CA GLU A 33 9.89 6.97 2.36
C GLU A 33 8.41 6.86 2.06
N VAL A 34 7.77 5.86 2.64
CA VAL A 34 6.36 5.62 2.40
C VAL A 34 5.65 5.64 3.75
N THR A 35 4.64 6.50 3.86
CA THR A 35 3.80 6.59 5.05
C THR A 35 2.38 6.27 4.66
N VAL A 36 1.71 5.44 5.46
CA VAL A 36 0.33 5.06 5.21
C VAL A 36 -0.50 5.52 6.39
N ARG A 37 -1.55 6.28 6.11
CA ARG A 37 -2.43 6.80 7.16
C ARG A 37 -3.83 6.27 6.99
N LYS A 38 -4.45 5.98 8.13
CA LYS A 38 -5.87 5.67 8.18
C LYS A 38 -6.43 6.45 9.35
N GLY A 39 -7.27 7.45 9.03
CA GLY A 39 -7.74 8.34 10.08
C GLY A 39 -6.59 9.07 10.71
N SER A 40 -6.45 8.96 12.02
CA SER A 40 -5.38 9.65 12.73
C SER A 40 -4.15 8.78 12.92
N GLU A 41 -4.18 7.54 12.46
CA GLU A 41 -3.02 6.65 12.61
C GLU A 41 -2.14 6.68 11.39
N ALA A 42 -0.84 6.68 11.61
CA ALA A 42 0.13 6.66 10.52
C ALA A 42 1.17 5.61 10.82
N VAL A 43 1.54 4.84 9.80
CA VAL A 43 2.54 3.80 9.96
C VAL A 43 3.54 3.87 8.82
N ASN A 44 4.67 3.22 9.01
CA ASN A 44 5.69 3.12 7.98
C ASN A 44 5.25 2.10 6.93
N GLY A 45 5.15 2.56 5.68
CA GLY A 45 4.71 1.67 4.59
C GLY A 45 5.70 0.59 4.23
N LYS A 46 6.88 0.61 4.82
CA LYS A 46 7.87 -0.45 4.62
C LYS A 46 7.89 -1.43 5.79
N SER A 47 6.87 -1.39 6.64
CA SER A 47 6.76 -2.28 7.78
C SER A 47 5.50 -3.12 7.67
N ILE A 48 5.67 -4.44 7.55
CA ILE A 48 4.52 -5.34 7.48
C ILE A 48 3.69 -5.21 8.75
N MET A 49 4.34 -5.20 9.90
CA MET A 49 3.62 -5.10 11.17
C MET A 49 2.88 -3.77 11.27
N GLY A 50 3.51 -2.68 10.82
CA GLY A 50 2.84 -1.40 10.83
C GLY A 50 1.58 -1.41 10.00
N LEU A 51 1.67 -1.96 8.78
CA LEU A 51 0.50 -1.99 7.91
C LEU A 51 -0.62 -2.82 8.52
N MET A 52 -0.27 -3.92 9.18
CA MET A 52 -1.30 -4.77 9.75
C MET A 52 -1.99 -4.11 10.94
N THR A 53 -1.30 -3.24 11.65
CA THR A 53 -1.94 -2.56 12.79
C THR A 53 -2.99 -1.55 12.36
N LEU A 54 -2.97 -1.13 11.11
CA LEU A 54 -3.99 -0.19 10.63
C LEU A 54 -5.35 -0.83 10.48
N ALA A 55 -5.41 -2.15 10.41
CA ALA A 55 -6.69 -2.85 10.24
C ALA A 55 -7.47 -2.29 9.06
N ALA A 56 -6.81 -2.15 7.92
CA ALA A 56 -7.42 -1.56 6.74
C ALA A 56 -8.28 -2.58 6.02
N ASN A 57 -9.55 -2.62 6.36
CA ASN A 57 -10.50 -3.55 5.78
C ASN A 57 -11.03 -3.02 4.45
N GLN A 58 -11.75 -3.87 3.73
CA GLN A 58 -12.40 -3.45 2.51
C GLN A 58 -13.23 -2.20 2.78
N GLY A 59 -13.10 -1.22 1.91
CA GLY A 59 -13.82 0.03 2.07
C GLY A 59 -13.06 1.09 2.80
N SER A 60 -11.97 0.73 3.48
CA SER A 60 -11.16 1.74 4.17
C SER A 60 -10.51 2.67 3.16
N VAL A 61 -10.40 3.94 3.54
CA VAL A 61 -9.67 4.91 2.73
C VAL A 61 -8.34 5.19 3.40
N LEU A 62 -7.28 4.94 2.65
CA LEU A 62 -5.93 5.17 3.15
C LEU A 62 -5.35 6.38 2.46
N GLU A 63 -4.52 7.13 3.17
CA GLU A 63 -3.74 8.18 2.55
C GLU A 63 -2.31 7.72 2.46
N LEU A 64 -1.78 7.67 1.24
CA LEU A 64 -0.39 7.34 1.03
C LEU A 64 0.40 8.62 0.86
N GLU A 65 1.51 8.70 1.55
CA GLU A 65 2.43 9.81 1.39
C GLU A 65 3.80 9.23 1.07
N VAL A 66 4.35 9.59 -0.09
CA VAL A 66 5.63 9.06 -0.53
C VAL A 66 6.56 10.26 -0.73
N SER A 67 7.71 10.21 -0.08
CA SER A 67 8.64 11.34 -0.07
C SER A 67 10.02 10.86 -0.44
N GLY A 68 10.57 11.41 -1.52
CA GLY A 68 11.93 11.06 -1.93
C GLY A 68 12.15 11.22 -3.41
N PRO A 69 13.32 10.79 -3.89
CA PRO A 69 13.71 11.07 -5.29
C PRO A 69 12.88 10.27 -6.31
N ASP A 70 12.36 9.13 -5.94
CA ASP A 70 11.57 8.31 -6.87
C ASP A 70 10.12 8.22 -6.42
N ALA A 71 9.63 9.28 -5.76
CA ALA A 71 8.31 9.23 -5.14
C ALA A 71 7.18 8.99 -6.14
N GLU A 72 7.27 9.58 -7.33
CA GLU A 72 6.20 9.41 -8.31
C GLU A 72 6.10 7.97 -8.80
N LYS A 73 7.24 7.35 -9.06
CA LYS A 73 7.23 5.96 -9.50
C LYS A 73 6.73 5.05 -8.40
N ALA A 74 7.19 5.28 -7.19
CA ALA A 74 6.74 4.47 -6.06
C ALA A 74 5.25 4.61 -5.86
N MET A 75 4.73 5.84 -5.89
CA MET A 75 3.31 6.05 -5.69
C MET A 75 2.50 5.35 -6.77
N ALA A 76 2.95 5.44 -8.03
CA ALA A 76 2.20 4.83 -9.12
C ALA A 76 2.06 3.32 -8.92
N GLU A 77 3.14 2.67 -8.53
CA GLU A 77 3.09 1.23 -8.36
C GLU A 77 2.28 0.83 -7.13
N LEU A 78 2.45 1.56 -6.04
CA LEU A 78 1.69 1.26 -4.82
C LEU A 78 0.20 1.50 -5.03
N GLU A 79 -0.14 2.59 -5.71
CA GLU A 79 -1.53 2.88 -5.99
C GLU A 79 -2.15 1.80 -6.86
N GLN A 80 -1.43 1.37 -7.88
CA GLN A 80 -1.94 0.34 -8.77
C GLN A 80 -2.20 -0.95 -8.00
N PHE A 81 -1.29 -1.31 -7.11
CA PHE A 81 -1.47 -2.51 -6.32
C PHE A 81 -2.70 -2.42 -5.42
N LEU A 82 -2.86 -1.30 -4.71
CA LEU A 82 -3.98 -1.16 -3.77
C LEU A 82 -5.31 -1.01 -4.48
N SER A 83 -5.31 -0.50 -5.70
CA SER A 83 -6.55 -0.30 -6.44
C SER A 83 -7.01 -1.57 -7.13
N SER A 84 -6.25 -2.62 -7.06
CA SER A 84 -6.61 -3.89 -7.68
C SER A 84 -7.46 -4.69 -6.70
N ASP A 85 -8.51 -5.31 -7.19
CA ASP A 85 -9.35 -6.14 -6.33
C ASP A 85 -8.95 -7.60 -6.39
N THR A 86 -7.91 -7.94 -7.15
CA THR A 86 -7.43 -9.31 -7.19
C THR A 86 -6.27 -9.44 -6.24
N ASP A 87 -6.19 -10.56 -5.55
CA ASP A 87 -4.98 -10.76 -4.82
C ASP A 87 -3.94 -11.26 -5.81
N ASP A 88 -2.69 -11.12 -5.41
CA ASP A 88 -1.61 -11.40 -6.32
C ASP A 88 -1.55 -12.86 -6.70
N ASN A 89 -2.08 -13.72 -5.87
CA ASN A 89 -2.09 -15.12 -6.21
C ASN A 89 -2.95 -15.39 -7.40
N ALA A 90 -4.14 -14.88 -7.36
CA ALA A 90 -5.04 -15.11 -8.46
C ALA A 90 -4.43 -14.58 -9.72
N LYS A 91 -3.82 -13.43 -9.63
CA LYS A 91 -3.19 -12.87 -10.77
C LYS A 91 -2.05 -13.73 -11.23
N GLY A 92 -1.24 -14.17 -10.32
CA GLY A 92 -0.11 -14.97 -10.70
C GLY A 92 -0.51 -16.24 -11.38
N SER A 93 -1.59 -16.82 -10.98
CA SER A 93 -2.00 -18.06 -11.60
C SER A 93 -2.54 -17.80 -12.97
N ALA A 94 -2.96 -16.64 -13.20
CA ALA A 94 -3.42 -16.40 -14.53
C ALA A 94 -2.26 -16.43 -15.45
N LYS A 95 -2.00 -16.75 -15.19
CA LYS A 95 -1.29 -16.92 -16.10
C LYS A 95 -1.20 -17.49 -16.71
#